data_8c74fd4bb0d5474d02f2477fc66cdbd7
#
_entry.id   8c74fd4bb0d5474d02f2477fc66cdbd7
#
_cell.length_a   1.000
_cell.length_b   1.000
_cell.length_c   1.000
_cell.angle_alpha   90.00
_cell.angle_beta   90.00
_cell.angle_gamma   90.00
#
_symmetry.space_group_name_H-M   'P 1'
#
loop_
_entity.id
_entity.type
_entity.pdbx_description
1 polymer ?
#
loop_
_entity_poly.entity_id
_entity_poly.type
_entity_poly.pdbx_seq_one_letter_code
_entity_poly.pdbx_strand_id
1 'polypeptide(L)'
;MIDYTAVEAYGNPILVDDHDNRVSAFREIVQLTKKPHNALAIVQLSHPGRQGSKALNPHPISASDVHLKLKWAGNEFAPPRAMSLDDIRHNIKQWGQSAYLAWQAGFDGVQIHCAHGYLLAQFLSPSTNLRTDSYGGTPTNRARLIFEIIAEIDRRVRTHDPTFLLCVKLNSVEFQDRGTTPQEARDLCIALEAARVDFVDLSGGTFEGRAFHHVKDSTRAREAYFIEFAEMIRPLLQKTKVFVTGGFRSASGMALAVEQGACDGVGIGRPLAAEPYLCRDILAGRVSGAIENLVPLPMNTQASGTQLHQVAKGEELVSDWSASAEVERWIEENERETKRKIQVLPRVDSSGFPWLRAERGFAYLK
;
A
#
# COMPACT_ATOMS: atom_id res chain seq x y z
N MET A 1 -2.11 7.77 6.18
CA MET A 1 -3.10 8.42 5.29
C MET A 1 -2.83 9.91 5.28
N ILE A 2 -3.14 10.61 4.19
CA ILE A 2 -2.84 12.04 4.00
C ILE A 2 -3.98 12.99 4.44
N ASP A 3 -5.12 12.47 4.83
CA ASP A 3 -6.30 13.26 5.20
C ASP A 3 -7.22 12.44 6.13
N TYR A 4 -8.01 13.08 6.97
CA TYR A 4 -9.01 12.43 7.82
C TYR A 4 -10.14 11.76 7.03
N THR A 5 -10.49 12.31 5.88
CA THR A 5 -11.50 11.74 4.97
C THR A 5 -10.93 10.63 4.08
N ALA A 6 -9.60 10.45 4.11
CA ALA A 6 -8.86 9.50 3.28
C ALA A 6 -8.53 8.19 4.03
N VAL A 7 -9.31 7.81 5.02
CA VAL A 7 -9.09 6.59 5.81
C VAL A 7 -9.69 5.39 5.08
N GLU A 8 -8.88 4.35 4.87
CA GLU A 8 -9.28 3.10 4.22
C GLU A 8 -9.94 2.13 5.20
N ALA A 9 -9.34 2.02 6.39
CA ALA A 9 -9.75 1.10 7.43
C ALA A 9 -9.62 1.76 8.81
N TYR A 10 -10.35 1.21 9.79
CA TYR A 10 -10.20 1.63 11.18
C TYR A 10 -8.77 1.43 11.66
N GLY A 11 -8.23 2.43 12.38
CA GLY A 11 -6.87 2.39 12.91
C GLY A 11 -5.77 2.78 11.93
N ASN A 12 -6.09 3.17 10.69
CA ASN A 12 -5.07 3.73 9.81
C ASN A 12 -4.43 4.98 10.45
N PRO A 13 -3.10 5.06 10.53
CA PRO A 13 -2.43 6.27 10.99
C PRO A 13 -2.61 7.40 9.97
N ILE A 14 -2.85 8.61 10.47
CA ILE A 14 -3.07 9.80 9.66
C ILE A 14 -1.93 10.77 9.92
N LEU A 15 -1.23 11.21 8.89
CA LEU A 15 -0.13 12.16 8.97
C LEU A 15 -0.56 13.50 8.41
N VAL A 16 -1.20 14.29 9.27
CA VAL A 16 -1.70 15.64 8.97
C VAL A 16 -1.22 16.62 10.03
N ASP A 17 -1.23 17.90 9.70
CA ASP A 17 -0.92 18.97 10.63
C ASP A 17 -2.15 19.22 11.50
N ASP A 18 -2.09 18.78 12.75
CA ASP A 18 -3.11 18.98 13.76
C ASP A 18 -2.48 19.21 15.14
N HIS A 19 -3.33 19.54 16.12
CA HIS A 19 -2.89 19.83 17.47
C HIS A 19 -2.56 18.58 18.32
N ASP A 20 -2.72 17.36 17.76
CA ASP A 20 -2.61 16.09 18.48
C ASP A 20 -1.17 15.56 18.62
N ASN A 21 -0.15 16.38 18.34
CA ASN A 21 1.27 16.01 18.46
C ASN A 21 1.66 14.73 17.70
N ARG A 22 1.02 14.46 16.57
CA ARG A 22 1.21 13.23 15.76
C ARG A 22 2.64 13.07 15.28
N VAL A 23 3.31 14.17 14.91
CA VAL A 23 4.72 14.14 14.49
C VAL A 23 5.62 13.52 15.56
N SER A 24 5.34 13.77 16.85
CA SER A 24 6.09 13.17 17.95
C SER A 24 5.89 11.66 18.04
N ALA A 25 4.64 11.18 17.88
CA ALA A 25 4.35 9.75 17.87
C ALA A 25 5.02 9.04 16.65
N PHE A 26 4.98 9.66 15.47
CA PHE A 26 5.68 9.14 14.32
C PHE A 26 7.21 9.14 14.50
N ARG A 27 7.77 10.15 15.18
CA ARG A 27 9.21 10.20 15.51
C ARG A 27 9.63 9.04 16.41
N GLU A 28 8.81 8.70 17.39
CA GLU A 28 9.06 7.52 18.24
C GLU A 28 9.08 6.23 17.42
N ILE A 29 8.12 6.05 16.51
CA ILE A 29 8.09 4.89 15.58
C ILE A 29 9.36 4.83 14.76
N VAL A 30 9.80 5.96 14.17
CA VAL A 30 11.03 6.03 13.37
C VAL A 30 12.25 5.65 14.21
N GLN A 31 12.38 6.20 15.41
CA GLN A 31 13.49 5.90 16.31
C GLN A 31 13.55 4.41 16.66
N LEU A 32 12.42 3.81 17.00
CA LEU A 32 12.32 2.38 17.30
C LEU A 32 12.64 1.51 16.08
N THR A 33 12.20 1.92 14.88
CA THR A 33 12.46 1.19 13.63
C THR A 33 13.96 1.22 13.27
N LYS A 34 14.63 2.36 13.44
CA LYS A 34 16.04 2.54 13.04
C LYS A 34 17.04 2.03 14.05
N LYS A 35 16.68 2.07 15.34
CA LYS A 35 17.57 1.74 16.46
C LYS A 35 18.33 0.40 16.35
N PRO A 36 17.71 -0.72 15.91
CA PRO A 36 18.40 -2.01 15.90
C PRO A 36 19.49 -2.14 14.84
N HIS A 37 19.30 -1.57 13.65
CA HIS A 37 20.10 -1.92 12.47
C HIS A 37 20.36 -0.75 11.52
N ASN A 38 20.05 0.48 11.90
CA ASN A 38 20.15 1.66 11.02
C ASN A 38 19.46 1.48 9.65
N ALA A 39 18.33 0.75 9.64
CA ALA A 39 17.54 0.57 8.43
C ALA A 39 16.89 1.88 7.98
N LEU A 40 16.65 2.04 6.70
CA LEU A 40 15.88 3.16 6.19
C LEU A 40 14.41 3.01 6.60
N ALA A 41 13.85 4.07 7.15
CA ALA A 41 12.43 4.17 7.49
C ALA A 41 11.72 5.05 6.46
N ILE A 42 10.92 4.45 5.59
CA ILE A 42 10.18 5.14 4.53
C ILE A 42 8.68 4.96 4.80
N VAL A 43 7.94 6.07 4.92
CA VAL A 43 6.50 5.99 5.14
C VAL A 43 5.73 6.02 3.82
N GLN A 44 4.82 5.06 3.63
CA GLN A 44 3.92 5.09 2.48
C GLN A 44 2.77 6.06 2.74
N LEU A 45 2.66 7.08 1.90
CA LEU A 45 1.52 8.01 1.88
C LEU A 45 0.44 7.45 0.95
N SER A 46 -0.81 7.51 1.37
CA SER A 46 -1.93 6.91 0.64
C SER A 46 -3.23 7.69 0.80
N HIS A 47 -4.10 7.55 -0.19
CA HIS A 47 -5.49 7.99 -0.20
C HIS A 47 -6.34 6.94 -0.91
N PRO A 48 -7.36 6.34 -0.28
CA PRO A 48 -8.10 5.22 -0.84
C PRO A 48 -8.97 5.59 -2.05
N GLY A 49 -9.30 6.87 -2.22
CA GLY A 49 -10.26 7.27 -3.26
C GLY A 49 -11.60 6.55 -3.06
N ARG A 50 -12.12 5.95 -4.14
CA ARG A 50 -13.37 5.17 -4.14
C ARG A 50 -13.30 3.86 -3.35
N GLN A 51 -12.11 3.45 -2.89
CA GLN A 51 -11.89 2.19 -2.17
C GLN A 51 -11.95 2.33 -0.63
N GLY A 52 -12.28 3.51 -0.12
CA GLY A 52 -12.61 3.67 1.30
C GLY A 52 -13.94 2.99 1.65
N SER A 53 -14.00 2.34 2.82
CA SER A 53 -15.25 1.75 3.31
C SER A 53 -16.35 2.81 3.41
N LYS A 54 -17.56 2.48 2.93
CA LYS A 54 -18.75 3.33 3.04
C LYS A 54 -19.07 3.73 4.48
N ALA A 55 -18.74 2.86 5.45
CA ALA A 55 -18.92 3.13 6.87
C ALA A 55 -17.99 4.23 7.40
N LEU A 56 -16.81 4.41 6.77
CA LEU A 56 -15.82 5.41 7.15
C LEU A 56 -15.95 6.69 6.35
N ASN A 57 -16.22 6.55 5.04
CA ASN A 57 -16.40 7.67 4.13
C ASN A 57 -17.61 7.40 3.21
N PRO A 58 -18.79 7.93 3.54
CA PRO A 58 -19.98 7.80 2.71
C PRO A 58 -19.95 8.68 1.45
N HIS A 59 -19.00 9.61 1.34
CA HIS A 59 -18.86 10.57 0.24
C HIS A 59 -17.44 10.60 -0.34
N PRO A 60 -16.94 9.46 -0.88
CA PRO A 60 -15.58 9.38 -1.38
C PRO A 60 -15.40 10.23 -2.64
N ILE A 61 -14.14 10.59 -2.88
CA ILE A 61 -13.71 11.26 -4.11
C ILE A 61 -12.90 10.30 -4.97
N SER A 62 -12.89 10.52 -6.29
CA SER A 62 -12.13 9.72 -7.25
C SER A 62 -11.78 10.57 -8.47
N ALA A 63 -11.01 10.00 -9.42
CA ALA A 63 -10.77 10.64 -10.71
C ALA A 63 -12.09 10.96 -11.44
N SER A 64 -13.03 10.01 -11.42
CA SER A 64 -14.38 10.14 -11.96
C SER A 64 -15.40 9.42 -11.05
N ASP A 65 -16.68 9.52 -11.35
CA ASP A 65 -17.79 8.94 -10.58
C ASP A 65 -18.02 7.44 -10.85
N VAL A 66 -16.95 6.70 -11.10
CA VAL A 66 -16.99 5.26 -11.37
C VAL A 66 -17.09 4.49 -10.05
N HIS A 67 -18.28 3.98 -9.75
CA HIS A 67 -18.57 3.26 -8.52
C HIS A 67 -17.93 1.86 -8.48
N LEU A 68 -17.25 1.53 -7.38
CA LEU A 68 -16.75 0.18 -7.10
C LEU A 68 -17.89 -0.70 -6.54
N LYS A 69 -18.56 -1.44 -7.43
CA LYS A 69 -19.67 -2.33 -7.08
C LYS A 69 -19.15 -3.69 -6.60
N LEU A 70 -18.46 -3.72 -5.49
CA LEU A 70 -17.87 -4.92 -4.90
C LEU A 70 -18.20 -4.98 -3.41
N LYS A 71 -18.38 -6.20 -2.88
CA LYS A 71 -18.40 -6.46 -1.43
C LYS A 71 -17.11 -7.16 -1.04
N TRP A 72 -16.38 -6.58 -0.10
CA TRP A 72 -15.10 -7.12 0.35
C TRP A 72 -15.08 -7.23 1.88
N ALA A 73 -14.89 -8.45 2.41
CA ALA A 73 -14.77 -8.68 3.85
C ALA A 73 -15.90 -7.99 4.68
N GLY A 74 -17.12 -7.96 4.15
CA GLY A 74 -18.27 -7.30 4.77
C GLY A 74 -18.36 -5.79 4.53
N ASN A 75 -17.36 -5.18 3.88
CA ASN A 75 -17.41 -3.76 3.52
C ASN A 75 -18.15 -3.53 2.20
N GLU A 76 -18.91 -2.43 2.15
CA GLU A 76 -19.43 -1.83 0.93
C GLU A 76 -18.70 -0.54 0.64
N PHE A 77 -18.69 -0.14 -0.64
CA PHE A 77 -18.07 1.11 -1.09
C PHE A 77 -19.17 2.08 -1.53
N ALA A 78 -19.06 3.34 -1.14
CA ALA A 78 -19.99 4.35 -1.58
C ALA A 78 -19.69 4.81 -3.02
N PRO A 79 -20.71 5.27 -3.80
CA PRO A 79 -20.46 5.92 -5.06
C PRO A 79 -19.57 7.15 -4.86
N PRO A 80 -18.44 7.26 -5.60
CA PRO A 80 -17.59 8.43 -5.50
C PRO A 80 -18.16 9.59 -6.32
N ARG A 81 -17.79 10.81 -5.95
CA ARG A 81 -17.87 11.95 -6.88
C ARG A 81 -16.53 12.17 -7.59
N ALA A 82 -16.59 12.67 -8.81
CA ALA A 82 -15.39 13.15 -9.51
C ALA A 82 -14.77 14.34 -8.75
N MET A 83 -13.44 14.34 -8.62
CA MET A 83 -12.71 15.47 -8.04
C MET A 83 -12.85 16.71 -8.93
N SER A 84 -13.16 17.85 -8.32
CA SER A 84 -13.02 19.16 -8.95
C SER A 84 -11.54 19.56 -9.05
N LEU A 85 -11.23 20.61 -9.79
CA LEU A 85 -9.88 21.18 -9.83
C LEU A 85 -9.43 21.71 -8.45
N ASP A 86 -10.37 22.16 -7.62
CA ASP A 86 -10.10 22.60 -6.24
C ASP A 86 -9.74 21.41 -5.35
N ASP A 87 -10.45 20.28 -5.47
CA ASP A 87 -10.10 19.03 -4.77
C ASP A 87 -8.69 18.56 -5.16
N ILE A 88 -8.36 18.63 -6.45
CA ILE A 88 -7.03 18.26 -6.94
C ILE A 88 -5.96 19.15 -6.32
N ARG A 89 -6.15 20.48 -6.36
CA ARG A 89 -5.22 21.44 -5.74
C ARG A 89 -5.07 21.23 -4.23
N HIS A 90 -6.18 20.95 -3.54
CA HIS A 90 -6.16 20.63 -2.12
C HIS A 90 -5.37 19.34 -1.86
N ASN A 91 -5.65 18.29 -2.61
CA ASN A 91 -4.94 17.00 -2.46
C ASN A 91 -3.43 17.16 -2.66
N ILE A 92 -2.97 17.87 -3.70
CA ILE A 92 -1.54 18.11 -3.93
C ILE A 92 -0.89 18.71 -2.68
N LYS A 93 -1.53 19.72 -2.08
CA LYS A 93 -1.05 20.36 -0.84
C LYS A 93 -0.98 19.37 0.33
N GLN A 94 -1.99 18.51 0.47
CA GLN A 94 -2.04 17.50 1.55
C GLN A 94 -0.93 16.46 1.41
N TRP A 95 -0.68 15.95 0.20
CA TRP A 95 0.45 15.05 -0.05
C TRP A 95 1.79 15.70 0.30
N GLY A 96 2.00 16.94 -0.14
CA GLY A 96 3.21 17.68 0.20
C GLY A 96 3.35 17.97 1.68
N GLN A 97 2.24 18.30 2.36
CA GLN A 97 2.23 18.53 3.82
C GLN A 97 2.55 17.24 4.59
N SER A 98 1.94 16.10 4.21
CA SER A 98 2.24 14.81 4.85
C SER A 98 3.70 14.40 4.65
N ALA A 99 4.29 14.65 3.46
CA ALA A 99 5.70 14.41 3.22
C ALA A 99 6.60 15.30 4.10
N TYR A 100 6.24 16.56 4.28
CA TYR A 100 6.95 17.48 5.17
C TYR A 100 6.90 17.02 6.64
N LEU A 101 5.74 16.60 7.12
CA LEU A 101 5.57 16.07 8.48
C LEU A 101 6.34 14.75 8.66
N ALA A 102 6.40 13.88 7.63
CA ALA A 102 7.22 12.68 7.64
C ALA A 102 8.71 13.01 7.78
N TRP A 103 9.20 14.01 7.04
CA TRP A 103 10.56 14.51 7.16
C TRP A 103 10.84 15.06 8.57
N GLN A 104 9.94 15.88 9.13
CA GLN A 104 10.06 16.39 10.49
C GLN A 104 10.05 15.27 11.56
N ALA A 105 9.35 14.18 11.31
CA ALA A 105 9.34 13.00 12.18
C ALA A 105 10.63 12.18 12.09
N GLY A 106 11.50 12.43 11.08
CA GLY A 106 12.78 11.77 10.90
C GLY A 106 12.74 10.53 10.01
N PHE A 107 11.69 10.35 9.21
CA PHE A 107 11.71 9.37 8.13
C PHE A 107 12.78 9.71 7.12
N ASP A 108 13.39 8.68 6.51
CA ASP A 108 14.40 8.86 5.45
C ASP A 108 13.76 9.16 4.09
N GLY A 109 12.46 8.98 3.97
CA GLY A 109 11.73 9.24 2.73
C GLY A 109 10.25 8.94 2.82
N VAL A 110 9.57 9.18 1.70
CA VAL A 110 8.16 8.83 1.49
C VAL A 110 7.99 7.97 0.25
N GLN A 111 7.02 7.06 0.30
CA GLN A 111 6.56 6.30 -0.86
C GLN A 111 5.14 6.75 -1.22
N ILE A 112 4.96 7.29 -2.43
CA ILE A 112 3.67 7.67 -2.98
C ILE A 112 2.94 6.42 -3.45
N HIS A 113 1.74 6.15 -2.92
CA HIS A 113 0.95 4.98 -3.30
C HIS A 113 0.16 5.22 -4.58
N CYS A 114 0.68 4.74 -5.72
CA CYS A 114 0.07 4.83 -7.04
C CYS A 114 -0.40 3.46 -7.57
N ALA A 115 -0.75 2.53 -6.68
CA ALA A 115 -1.08 1.15 -7.03
C ALA A 115 -2.42 0.70 -6.45
N HIS A 116 -2.84 -0.53 -6.77
CA HIS A 116 -3.93 -1.32 -6.17
C HIS A 116 -5.32 -0.68 -6.28
N GLY A 117 -5.53 0.23 -7.24
CA GLY A 117 -6.82 0.92 -7.43
C GLY A 117 -7.11 2.02 -6.40
N TYR A 118 -6.12 2.51 -5.64
CA TYR A 118 -6.25 3.68 -4.78
C TYR A 118 -6.28 4.99 -5.59
N LEU A 119 -6.43 6.15 -4.95
CA LEU A 119 -6.74 7.40 -5.63
C LEU A 119 -5.82 7.71 -6.83
N LEU A 120 -4.51 7.61 -6.66
CA LEU A 120 -3.57 7.92 -7.75
C LEU A 120 -3.59 6.86 -8.86
N ALA A 121 -3.80 5.59 -8.53
CA ALA A 121 -4.07 4.54 -9.52
C ALA A 121 -5.40 4.79 -10.25
N GLN A 122 -6.43 5.34 -9.57
CA GLN A 122 -7.69 5.72 -10.22
C GLN A 122 -7.49 6.84 -11.27
N PHE A 123 -6.52 7.73 -11.06
CA PHE A 123 -6.16 8.73 -12.07
C PHE A 123 -5.39 8.10 -13.23
N LEU A 124 -4.48 7.17 -12.98
CA LEU A 124 -3.67 6.50 -14.01
C LEU A 124 -4.52 5.61 -14.93
N SER A 125 -5.47 4.88 -14.36
CA SER A 125 -6.24 3.86 -15.10
C SER A 125 -7.34 4.47 -15.95
N PRO A 126 -7.37 4.19 -17.28
CA PRO A 126 -8.47 4.65 -18.14
C PRO A 126 -9.81 3.96 -17.83
N SER A 127 -9.83 2.88 -17.02
CA SER A 127 -11.08 2.25 -16.55
C SER A 127 -11.79 3.09 -15.50
N THR A 128 -11.08 3.93 -14.74
CA THR A 128 -11.59 4.76 -13.64
C THR A 128 -11.45 6.25 -13.88
N ASN A 129 -10.57 6.67 -14.81
CA ASN A 129 -10.39 8.06 -15.17
C ASN A 129 -11.07 8.36 -16.52
N LEU A 130 -12.31 8.84 -16.46
CA LEU A 130 -13.12 9.24 -17.60
C LEU A 130 -13.09 10.76 -17.83
N ARG A 131 -12.12 11.46 -17.24
CA ARG A 131 -11.99 12.93 -17.34
C ARG A 131 -11.63 13.37 -18.76
N THR A 132 -12.13 14.54 -19.13
CA THR A 132 -11.84 15.19 -20.42
C THR A 132 -11.00 16.47 -20.26
N ASP A 133 -10.63 16.83 -19.02
CA ASP A 133 -9.75 17.94 -18.72
C ASP A 133 -8.26 17.53 -18.75
N SER A 134 -7.38 18.42 -18.26
CA SER A 134 -5.93 18.20 -18.25
C SER A 134 -5.45 17.05 -17.35
N TYR A 135 -6.33 16.39 -16.60
CA TYR A 135 -6.04 15.23 -15.75
C TYR A 135 -6.60 13.93 -16.32
N GLY A 136 -7.11 13.90 -17.54
CA GLY A 136 -7.68 12.71 -18.19
C GLY A 136 -7.29 12.56 -19.65
N GLY A 137 -7.80 11.50 -20.28
CA GLY A 137 -7.52 11.17 -21.68
C GLY A 137 -6.15 10.51 -21.87
N THR A 138 -5.12 11.24 -22.26
CA THR A 138 -3.79 10.68 -22.56
C THR A 138 -3.07 10.16 -21.31
N PRO A 139 -2.15 9.18 -21.42
CA PRO A 139 -1.35 8.71 -20.29
C PRO A 139 -0.63 9.83 -19.55
N THR A 140 -0.07 10.80 -20.26
CA THR A 140 0.59 11.98 -19.69
C THR A 140 -0.37 12.81 -18.83
N ASN A 141 -1.58 13.05 -19.29
CA ASN A 141 -2.58 13.79 -18.53
C ASN A 141 -3.05 13.01 -17.29
N ARG A 142 -3.27 11.70 -17.45
CA ARG A 142 -3.64 10.83 -16.32
C ARG A 142 -2.56 10.78 -15.22
N ALA A 143 -1.28 10.89 -15.59
CA ALA A 143 -0.16 10.93 -14.65
C ALA A 143 0.12 12.33 -14.07
N ARG A 144 -0.49 13.40 -14.59
CA ARG A 144 -0.25 14.81 -14.20
C ARG A 144 -0.32 15.02 -12.69
N LEU A 145 -1.35 14.51 -12.03
CA LEU A 145 -1.52 14.64 -10.57
C LEU A 145 -0.31 14.11 -9.80
N ILE A 146 0.26 12.99 -10.23
CA ILE A 146 1.44 12.39 -9.58
C ILE A 146 2.64 13.33 -9.70
N PHE A 147 2.90 13.88 -10.89
CA PHE A 147 4.03 14.79 -11.09
C PHE A 147 3.87 16.12 -10.35
N GLU A 148 2.66 16.62 -10.21
CA GLU A 148 2.38 17.81 -9.41
C GLU A 148 2.56 17.54 -7.90
N ILE A 149 2.23 16.35 -7.42
CA ILE A 149 2.54 15.90 -6.06
C ILE A 149 4.06 15.79 -5.85
N ILE A 150 4.79 15.18 -6.78
CA ILE A 150 6.26 15.10 -6.76
C ILE A 150 6.87 16.49 -6.67
N ALA A 151 6.43 17.42 -7.52
CA ALA A 151 6.91 18.81 -7.50
C ALA A 151 6.62 19.52 -6.17
N GLU A 152 5.46 19.28 -5.56
CA GLU A 152 5.12 19.87 -4.27
C GLU A 152 5.97 19.27 -3.12
N ILE A 153 6.28 17.97 -3.15
CA ILE A 153 7.20 17.33 -2.20
C ILE A 153 8.61 17.87 -2.38
N ASP A 154 9.11 17.98 -3.61
CA ASP A 154 10.41 18.55 -3.92
C ASP A 154 10.52 19.98 -3.36
N ARG A 155 9.52 20.80 -3.61
CA ARG A 155 9.46 22.18 -3.12
C ARG A 155 9.47 22.28 -1.60
N ARG A 156 8.75 21.40 -0.90
CA ARG A 156 8.60 21.46 0.57
C ARG A 156 9.77 20.83 1.31
N VAL A 157 10.37 19.78 0.76
CA VAL A 157 11.36 18.95 1.47
C VAL A 157 12.67 18.87 0.71
N ARG A 158 12.69 18.36 -0.52
CA ARG A 158 13.95 17.97 -1.19
C ARG A 158 14.80 19.14 -1.67
N THR A 159 14.25 20.34 -1.76
CA THR A 159 15.04 21.59 -1.93
C THR A 159 15.87 21.93 -0.70
N HIS A 160 15.47 21.47 0.48
CA HIS A 160 16.16 21.72 1.76
C HIS A 160 16.99 20.50 2.20
N ASP A 161 16.51 19.30 1.89
CA ASP A 161 17.17 18.03 2.18
C ASP A 161 17.17 17.12 0.94
N PRO A 162 18.19 17.21 0.08
CA PRO A 162 18.29 16.37 -1.12
C PRO A 162 18.47 14.88 -0.84
N THR A 163 18.75 14.50 0.42
CA THR A 163 18.92 13.09 0.82
C THR A 163 17.61 12.41 1.16
N PHE A 164 16.53 13.18 1.30
CA PHE A 164 15.20 12.64 1.55
C PHE A 164 14.68 11.88 0.33
N LEU A 165 14.43 10.58 0.51
CA LEU A 165 14.05 9.67 -0.57
C LEU A 165 12.61 9.88 -1.00
N LEU A 166 12.41 9.92 -2.31
CA LEU A 166 11.10 9.97 -2.94
C LEU A 166 10.87 8.69 -3.74
N CYS A 167 9.89 7.90 -3.34
CA CYS A 167 9.62 6.59 -3.89
C CYS A 167 8.20 6.51 -4.40
N VAL A 168 7.94 5.61 -5.36
CA VAL A 168 6.58 5.39 -5.90
C VAL A 168 6.27 3.91 -5.93
N LYS A 169 5.11 3.52 -5.35
CA LYS A 169 4.55 2.20 -5.56
C LYS A 169 3.58 2.22 -6.73
N LEU A 170 3.82 1.37 -7.73
CA LEU A 170 3.12 1.41 -9.01
C LEU A 170 2.56 0.04 -9.38
N ASN A 171 1.37 0.00 -9.99
CA ASN A 171 0.92 -1.18 -10.71
C ASN A 171 1.72 -1.32 -12.01
N SER A 172 2.38 -2.46 -12.18
CA SER A 172 2.94 -2.87 -13.47
C SER A 172 1.86 -3.37 -14.43
N VAL A 173 0.74 -3.86 -13.88
CA VAL A 173 -0.44 -4.33 -14.59
C VAL A 173 -1.66 -4.33 -13.67
N GLU A 174 -2.84 -4.08 -14.22
CA GLU A 174 -4.10 -4.05 -13.45
C GLU A 174 -4.94 -5.32 -13.58
N PHE A 175 -4.68 -6.18 -14.55
CA PHE A 175 -5.46 -7.40 -14.83
C PHE A 175 -6.95 -7.16 -15.03
N GLN A 176 -7.33 -6.05 -15.64
CA GLN A 176 -8.71 -5.68 -15.93
C GLN A 176 -8.86 -5.05 -17.31
N ASP A 177 -10.06 -5.15 -17.88
CA ASP A 177 -10.36 -4.55 -19.18
C ASP A 177 -10.15 -3.02 -19.10
N ARG A 178 -9.45 -2.48 -20.11
CA ARG A 178 -9.10 -1.06 -20.20
C ARG A 178 -8.33 -0.54 -18.97
N GLY A 179 -7.59 -1.41 -18.28
CA GLY A 179 -6.66 -1.00 -17.23
C GLY A 179 -5.36 -0.40 -17.81
N THR A 180 -4.50 0.09 -16.93
CA THR A 180 -3.14 0.52 -17.30
C THR A 180 -2.37 -0.62 -17.94
N THR A 181 -1.77 -0.38 -19.10
CA THR A 181 -1.00 -1.38 -19.85
C THR A 181 0.45 -1.45 -19.33
N PRO A 182 1.16 -2.59 -19.54
CA PRO A 182 2.59 -2.68 -19.22
C PRO A 182 3.45 -1.62 -19.91
N GLN A 183 3.11 -1.23 -21.16
CA GLN A 183 3.80 -0.16 -21.87
C GLN A 183 3.59 1.19 -21.23
N GLU A 184 2.37 1.52 -20.81
CA GLU A 184 2.10 2.78 -20.07
C GLU A 184 2.83 2.79 -18.72
N ALA A 185 2.88 1.67 -18.00
CA ALA A 185 3.64 1.56 -16.75
C ALA A 185 5.15 1.75 -16.98
N ARG A 186 5.70 1.16 -18.03
CA ARG A 186 7.10 1.36 -18.46
C ARG A 186 7.40 2.83 -18.74
N ASP A 187 6.59 3.47 -19.58
CA ASP A 187 6.80 4.86 -19.98
C ASP A 187 6.65 5.82 -18.79
N LEU A 188 5.75 5.48 -17.85
CA LEU A 188 5.62 6.20 -16.58
C LEU A 188 6.89 6.04 -15.72
N CYS A 189 7.49 4.85 -15.62
CA CYS A 189 8.74 4.65 -14.88
C CYS A 189 9.90 5.49 -15.44
N ILE A 190 10.02 5.60 -16.76
CA ILE A 190 11.02 6.48 -17.41
C ILE A 190 10.76 7.95 -17.04
N ALA A 191 9.50 8.39 -17.05
CA ALA A 191 9.14 9.75 -16.66
C ALA A 191 9.37 10.01 -15.15
N LEU A 192 9.16 9.01 -14.29
CA LEU A 192 9.47 9.10 -12.86
C LEU A 192 10.97 9.23 -12.60
N GLU A 193 11.83 8.54 -13.37
CA GLU A 193 13.28 8.74 -13.29
C GLU A 193 13.66 10.17 -13.69
N ALA A 194 13.10 10.71 -14.77
CA ALA A 194 13.32 12.11 -15.15
C ALA A 194 12.87 13.10 -14.07
N ALA A 195 11.85 12.75 -13.28
CA ALA A 195 11.40 13.49 -12.10
C ALA A 195 12.21 13.17 -10.83
N ARG A 196 13.34 12.47 -10.93
CA ARG A 196 14.27 12.15 -9.84
C ARG A 196 13.63 11.32 -8.71
N VAL A 197 12.75 10.40 -9.05
CA VAL A 197 12.27 9.37 -8.11
C VAL A 197 13.43 8.41 -7.82
N ASP A 198 13.68 8.11 -6.55
CA ASP A 198 14.83 7.30 -6.13
C ASP A 198 14.59 5.81 -6.35
N PHE A 199 13.39 5.31 -6.08
CA PHE A 199 13.00 3.97 -6.51
C PHE A 199 11.52 3.83 -6.85
N VAL A 200 11.22 2.89 -7.73
CA VAL A 200 9.87 2.40 -8.00
C VAL A 200 9.70 1.00 -7.40
N ASP A 201 8.57 0.78 -6.73
CA ASP A 201 8.19 -0.52 -6.17
C ASP A 201 7.06 -1.10 -7.02
N LEU A 202 7.39 -2.07 -7.86
CA LEU A 202 6.48 -2.69 -8.80
C LEU A 202 5.60 -3.72 -8.10
N SER A 203 4.31 -3.55 -8.26
CA SER A 203 3.27 -4.42 -7.76
C SER A 203 2.18 -4.56 -8.85
N GLY A 204 0.98 -4.99 -8.50
CA GLY A 204 -0.12 -5.03 -9.47
C GLY A 204 -1.43 -5.52 -8.90
N GLY A 205 -2.44 -5.46 -9.76
CA GLY A 205 -3.81 -5.79 -9.40
C GLY A 205 -4.56 -4.64 -8.74
N THR A 206 -5.86 -4.82 -8.67
CA THR A 206 -6.82 -3.92 -8.02
C THR A 206 -7.78 -4.75 -7.18
N PHE A 207 -8.73 -4.15 -6.49
CA PHE A 207 -9.79 -4.89 -5.82
C PHE A 207 -10.70 -5.63 -6.82
N GLU A 208 -10.85 -5.11 -8.04
CA GLU A 208 -11.65 -5.70 -9.12
C GLU A 208 -10.87 -6.80 -9.86
N GLY A 209 -9.58 -6.57 -10.14
CA GLY A 209 -8.68 -7.51 -10.85
C GLY A 209 -7.50 -7.89 -9.96
N ARG A 210 -7.66 -8.93 -9.13
CA ARG A 210 -6.62 -9.32 -8.17
C ARG A 210 -5.48 -10.06 -8.85
N ALA A 211 -4.26 -9.60 -8.62
CA ALA A 211 -3.05 -10.15 -9.21
C ALA A 211 -2.87 -11.67 -9.00
N PHE A 212 -3.24 -12.18 -7.83
CA PHE A 212 -3.06 -13.61 -7.50
C PHE A 212 -4.02 -14.56 -8.22
N HIS A 213 -5.04 -14.06 -8.94
CA HIS A 213 -5.88 -14.87 -9.82
C HIS A 213 -5.27 -15.09 -11.22
N HIS A 214 -4.22 -14.36 -11.58
CA HIS A 214 -3.62 -14.34 -12.92
C HIS A 214 -2.16 -14.84 -12.93
N VAL A 215 -1.83 -15.76 -12.03
CA VAL A 215 -0.45 -16.25 -11.88
C VAL A 215 -0.15 -17.31 -12.94
N LYS A 216 0.80 -17.01 -13.84
CA LYS A 216 1.37 -17.98 -14.78
C LYS A 216 2.25 -19.00 -14.04
N ASP A 217 2.39 -20.20 -14.56
CA ASP A 217 3.24 -21.24 -13.95
C ASP A 217 4.71 -20.80 -13.85
N SER A 218 5.25 -20.11 -14.87
CA SER A 218 6.59 -19.52 -14.84
C SER A 218 6.80 -18.51 -13.72
N THR A 219 5.81 -17.69 -13.45
CA THR A 219 5.82 -16.69 -12.36
C THR A 219 5.70 -17.37 -11.00
N ARG A 220 4.87 -18.43 -10.90
CA ARG A 220 4.71 -19.23 -9.70
C ARG A 220 6.01 -19.94 -9.33
N ALA A 221 6.72 -20.51 -10.30
CA ALA A 221 8.01 -21.14 -10.10
C ALA A 221 9.11 -20.19 -9.62
N ARG A 222 9.02 -18.90 -9.98
CA ARG A 222 9.95 -17.84 -9.53
C ARG A 222 9.51 -17.10 -8.27
N GLU A 223 8.35 -17.46 -7.68
CA GLU A 223 7.75 -16.81 -6.51
C GLU A 223 7.45 -15.30 -6.67
N ALA A 224 7.55 -14.76 -7.87
CA ALA A 224 7.47 -13.32 -8.11
C ALA A 224 6.38 -12.97 -9.12
N TYR A 225 5.24 -12.51 -8.64
CA TYR A 225 4.06 -12.22 -9.49
C TYR A 225 4.31 -11.18 -10.59
N PHE A 226 5.28 -10.27 -10.38
CA PHE A 226 5.50 -9.12 -11.25
C PHE A 226 6.91 -9.08 -11.85
N ILE A 227 7.67 -10.17 -11.75
CA ILE A 227 9.08 -10.20 -12.19
C ILE A 227 9.25 -9.95 -13.69
N GLU A 228 8.36 -10.48 -14.52
CA GLU A 228 8.39 -10.27 -15.98
C GLU A 228 8.28 -8.78 -16.35
N PHE A 229 7.53 -8.01 -15.58
CA PHE A 229 7.40 -6.57 -15.77
C PHE A 229 8.64 -5.82 -15.30
N ALA A 230 9.25 -6.27 -14.21
CA ALA A 230 10.50 -5.70 -13.73
C ALA A 230 11.65 -5.94 -14.72
N GLU A 231 11.75 -7.12 -15.31
CA GLU A 231 12.70 -7.46 -16.38
C GLU A 231 12.55 -6.54 -17.61
N MET A 232 11.33 -6.09 -17.91
CA MET A 232 11.07 -5.15 -18.99
C MET A 232 11.45 -3.70 -18.63
N ILE A 233 11.29 -3.30 -17.37
CA ILE A 233 11.45 -1.92 -16.90
C ILE A 233 12.89 -1.64 -16.44
N ARG A 234 13.49 -2.55 -15.66
CA ARG A 234 14.80 -2.36 -15.02
C ARG A 234 15.92 -1.95 -15.97
N PRO A 235 16.06 -2.55 -17.18
CA PRO A 235 17.14 -2.18 -18.11
C PRO A 235 17.03 -0.75 -18.66
N LEU A 236 15.88 -0.11 -18.56
CA LEU A 236 15.63 1.22 -19.10
C LEU A 236 15.95 2.33 -18.10
N LEU A 237 16.11 1.99 -16.83
CA LEU A 237 16.37 2.95 -15.75
C LEU A 237 17.86 2.94 -15.37
N GLN A 238 18.45 4.13 -15.28
CA GLN A 238 19.87 4.31 -15.00
C GLN A 238 20.14 4.66 -13.53
N LYS A 239 19.26 5.44 -12.92
CA LYS A 239 19.40 5.97 -11.57
C LYS A 239 18.33 5.44 -10.62
N THR A 240 17.08 5.46 -11.05
CA THR A 240 15.95 4.97 -10.27
C THR A 240 16.05 3.46 -10.07
N LYS A 241 16.03 3.03 -8.81
CA LYS A 241 16.06 1.60 -8.46
C LYS A 241 14.71 0.96 -8.66
N VAL A 242 14.71 -0.32 -9.00
CA VAL A 242 13.49 -1.12 -9.19
C VAL A 242 13.38 -2.15 -8.09
N PHE A 243 12.31 -2.05 -7.31
CA PHE A 243 11.92 -3.06 -6.34
C PHE A 243 10.71 -3.82 -6.83
N VAL A 244 10.58 -5.09 -6.46
CA VAL A 244 9.42 -5.92 -6.79
C VAL A 244 8.80 -6.47 -5.52
N THR A 245 7.51 -6.20 -5.31
CA THR A 245 6.76 -6.70 -4.18
C THR A 245 5.64 -7.62 -4.66
N GLY A 246 5.69 -8.89 -4.23
CA GLY A 246 4.60 -9.85 -4.49
C GLY A 246 5.07 -11.27 -4.74
N GLY A 247 4.76 -12.17 -3.81
CA GLY A 247 4.96 -13.60 -3.94
C GLY A 247 6.24 -14.16 -3.34
N PHE A 248 7.28 -13.37 -3.14
CA PHE A 248 8.55 -13.84 -2.59
C PHE A 248 8.41 -14.44 -1.19
N ARG A 249 9.01 -15.63 -1.01
CA ARG A 249 9.06 -16.36 0.25
C ARG A 249 10.43 -16.98 0.52
N SER A 250 11.13 -17.51 -0.50
CA SER A 250 12.42 -18.18 -0.34
C SER A 250 13.60 -17.22 -0.54
N ALA A 251 14.69 -17.46 0.20
CA ALA A 251 15.95 -16.72 0.05
C ALA A 251 16.52 -16.91 -1.36
N SER A 252 16.43 -18.12 -1.91
CA SER A 252 16.90 -18.44 -3.26
C SER A 252 16.12 -17.69 -4.34
N GLY A 253 14.79 -17.62 -4.24
CA GLY A 253 13.96 -16.87 -5.19
C GLY A 253 14.25 -15.37 -5.16
N MET A 254 14.46 -14.80 -3.97
CA MET A 254 14.83 -13.40 -3.79
C MET A 254 16.24 -13.11 -4.35
N ALA A 255 17.24 -13.95 -4.04
CA ALA A 255 18.59 -13.80 -4.54
C ALA A 255 18.63 -13.88 -6.07
N LEU A 256 17.95 -14.88 -6.65
CA LEU A 256 17.91 -15.11 -8.09
C LEU A 256 17.34 -13.88 -8.84
N ALA A 257 16.27 -13.25 -8.31
CA ALA A 257 15.67 -12.08 -8.92
C ALA A 257 16.64 -10.89 -9.03
N VAL A 258 17.49 -10.70 -8.01
CA VAL A 258 18.51 -9.64 -7.98
C VAL A 258 19.73 -10.03 -8.83
N GLU A 259 20.23 -11.24 -8.70
CA GLU A 259 21.42 -11.74 -9.43
C GLU A 259 21.20 -11.75 -10.95
N GLN A 260 19.98 -12.09 -11.40
CA GLN A 260 19.61 -12.02 -12.82
C GLN A 260 19.39 -10.60 -13.33
N GLY A 261 19.48 -9.58 -12.47
CA GLY A 261 19.28 -8.19 -12.85
C GLY A 261 17.82 -7.83 -13.15
N ALA A 262 16.87 -8.65 -12.72
CA ALA A 262 15.44 -8.38 -12.91
C ALA A 262 14.98 -7.19 -12.05
N CYS A 263 15.57 -7.03 -10.85
CA CYS A 263 15.31 -5.90 -9.96
C CYS A 263 16.56 -5.55 -9.13
N ASP A 264 16.53 -4.40 -8.45
CA ASP A 264 17.58 -3.99 -7.51
C ASP A 264 17.28 -4.46 -6.08
N GLY A 265 16.04 -4.85 -5.81
CA GLY A 265 15.62 -5.33 -4.50
C GLY A 265 14.21 -5.95 -4.50
N VAL A 266 13.88 -6.63 -3.43
CA VAL A 266 12.61 -7.33 -3.27
C VAL A 266 11.83 -6.82 -2.07
N GLY A 267 10.50 -6.76 -2.20
CA GLY A 267 9.58 -6.41 -1.13
C GLY A 267 8.91 -7.64 -0.54
N ILE A 268 8.96 -7.77 0.78
CA ILE A 268 8.33 -8.82 1.54
C ILE A 268 7.25 -8.21 2.43
N GLY A 269 6.00 -8.63 2.28
CA GLY A 269 4.88 -8.14 3.08
C GLY A 269 4.41 -9.17 4.09
N ARG A 270 3.42 -9.99 3.71
CA ARG A 270 2.72 -10.94 4.59
C ARG A 270 3.62 -11.89 5.39
N PRO A 271 4.73 -12.42 4.86
CA PRO A 271 5.63 -13.24 5.67
C PRO A 271 6.16 -12.53 6.91
N LEU A 272 6.46 -11.22 6.83
CA LEU A 272 6.96 -10.45 7.96
C LEU A 272 5.92 -10.22 9.07
N ALA A 273 4.63 -10.44 8.80
CA ALA A 273 3.59 -10.36 9.81
C ALA A 273 3.72 -11.46 10.89
N ALA A 274 4.15 -12.66 10.47
CA ALA A 274 4.39 -13.80 11.36
C ALA A 274 5.84 -13.87 11.86
N GLU A 275 6.78 -13.46 11.02
CA GLU A 275 8.22 -13.66 11.20
C GLU A 275 8.93 -12.28 11.16
N PRO A 276 8.81 -11.46 12.22
CA PRO A 276 9.39 -10.10 12.25
C PRO A 276 10.91 -10.07 12.01
N TYR A 277 11.58 -11.16 12.31
CA TYR A 277 13.03 -11.31 12.14
C TYR A 277 13.45 -12.04 10.87
N LEU A 278 12.52 -12.37 9.97
CA LEU A 278 12.77 -13.17 8.77
C LEU A 278 13.95 -12.67 7.94
N CYS A 279 14.02 -11.37 7.66
CA CYS A 279 15.12 -10.80 6.88
C CYS A 279 16.49 -11.01 7.56
N ARG A 280 16.56 -10.77 8.87
CA ARG A 280 17.78 -11.02 9.67
C ARG A 280 18.17 -12.48 9.62
N ASP A 281 17.21 -13.38 9.71
CA ASP A 281 17.46 -14.82 9.82
C ASP A 281 17.86 -15.40 8.45
N ILE A 282 17.31 -14.91 7.35
CA ILE A 282 17.75 -15.23 5.98
C ILE A 282 19.18 -14.73 5.75
N LEU A 283 19.47 -13.46 6.05
CA LEU A 283 20.79 -12.87 5.84
C LEU A 283 21.89 -13.55 6.70
N ALA A 284 21.52 -14.09 7.83
CA ALA A 284 22.42 -14.86 8.70
C ALA A 284 22.49 -16.36 8.32
N GLY A 285 21.79 -16.81 7.28
CA GLY A 285 21.76 -18.21 6.84
C GLY A 285 21.06 -19.17 7.82
N ARG A 286 20.23 -18.63 8.74
CA ARG A 286 19.51 -19.46 9.73
C ARG A 286 18.28 -20.13 9.16
N VAL A 287 17.65 -19.49 8.17
CA VAL A 287 16.48 -20.03 7.47
C VAL A 287 16.63 -19.80 5.97
N SER A 288 16.03 -20.66 5.17
CA SER A 288 16.03 -20.58 3.70
C SER A 288 14.84 -19.84 3.13
N GLY A 289 13.90 -19.40 3.96
CA GLY A 289 12.69 -18.68 3.55
C GLY A 289 11.67 -18.63 4.67
N ALA A 290 10.51 -18.05 4.34
CA ALA A 290 9.39 -17.93 5.24
C ALA A 290 8.65 -19.25 5.44
N ILE A 291 8.02 -19.42 6.61
CA ILE A 291 7.15 -20.54 6.93
C ILE A 291 6.02 -20.65 5.91
N GLU A 292 5.66 -21.86 5.48
CA GLU A 292 4.54 -22.12 4.58
C GLU A 292 3.24 -21.54 5.15
N ASN A 293 2.35 -21.08 4.26
CA ASN A 293 1.06 -20.52 4.65
C ASN A 293 -0.06 -21.24 3.90
N LEU A 294 -0.81 -22.07 4.62
CA LEU A 294 -1.92 -22.88 4.11
C LEU A 294 -3.24 -22.13 4.08
N VAL A 295 -3.31 -20.90 4.61
CA VAL A 295 -4.51 -20.08 4.53
C VAL A 295 -4.85 -19.78 3.07
N PRO A 296 -6.11 -19.95 2.61
CA PRO A 296 -6.53 -19.62 1.26
C PRO A 296 -6.18 -18.17 0.87
N LEU A 297 -5.65 -17.97 -0.33
CA LEU A 297 -5.17 -16.67 -0.82
C LEU A 297 -6.13 -15.49 -0.57
N PRO A 298 -7.47 -15.60 -0.77
CA PRO A 298 -8.38 -14.50 -0.50
C PRO A 298 -8.41 -14.06 0.97
N MET A 299 -8.07 -14.95 1.90
CA MET A 299 -8.09 -14.71 3.36
C MET A 299 -6.73 -14.37 3.94
N ASN A 300 -5.67 -14.49 3.16
CA ASN A 300 -4.29 -14.32 3.62
C ASN A 300 -4.00 -12.94 4.26
N THR A 301 -4.68 -11.88 3.79
CA THR A 301 -4.52 -10.54 4.36
C THR A 301 -5.09 -10.44 5.77
N GLN A 302 -6.26 -11.05 6.01
CA GLN A 302 -6.88 -11.08 7.35
C GLN A 302 -6.04 -11.96 8.31
N ALA A 303 -5.55 -13.12 7.83
CA ALA A 303 -4.69 -13.99 8.60
C ALA A 303 -3.38 -13.29 9.02
N SER A 304 -2.75 -12.54 8.12
CA SER A 304 -1.58 -11.72 8.45
C SER A 304 -1.92 -10.61 9.44
N GLY A 305 -3.12 -10.02 9.34
CA GLY A 305 -3.62 -9.05 10.32
C GLY A 305 -3.75 -9.65 11.73
N THR A 306 -4.23 -10.90 11.84
CA THR A 306 -4.27 -11.63 13.12
C THR A 306 -2.86 -11.77 13.72
N GLN A 307 -1.88 -12.20 12.93
CA GLN A 307 -0.49 -12.35 13.38
C GLN A 307 0.13 -11.03 13.81
N LEU A 308 -0.05 -9.95 13.04
CA LEU A 308 0.40 -8.61 13.41
C LEU A 308 -0.20 -8.15 14.75
N HIS A 309 -1.47 -8.47 14.98
CA HIS A 309 -2.15 -8.14 16.23
C HIS A 309 -1.57 -8.91 17.42
N GLN A 310 -1.27 -10.20 17.25
CA GLN A 310 -0.62 -11.04 18.26
C GLN A 310 0.78 -10.50 18.60
N VAL A 311 1.58 -10.17 17.59
CA VAL A 311 2.90 -9.54 17.76
C VAL A 311 2.78 -8.20 18.51
N ALA A 312 1.80 -7.37 18.14
CA ALA A 312 1.59 -6.07 18.78
C ALA A 312 1.15 -6.17 20.26
N LYS A 313 0.47 -7.25 20.62
CA LYS A 313 0.11 -7.57 22.01
C LYS A 313 1.25 -8.18 22.82
N GLY A 314 2.37 -8.53 22.17
CA GLY A 314 3.47 -9.23 22.81
C GLY A 314 3.13 -10.69 23.18
N GLU A 315 2.26 -11.34 22.41
CA GLU A 315 1.97 -12.76 22.60
C GLU A 315 3.24 -13.56 22.33
N GLU A 316 3.52 -14.55 23.20
CA GLU A 316 4.73 -15.40 23.06
C GLU A 316 4.67 -16.28 21.81
N LEU A 317 3.47 -16.68 21.40
CA LEU A 317 3.23 -17.52 20.23
C LEU A 317 2.36 -16.75 19.21
N VAL A 318 2.85 -16.70 18.00
CA VAL A 318 2.11 -16.19 16.84
C VAL A 318 1.50 -17.38 16.09
N SER A 319 0.27 -17.26 15.60
CA SER A 319 -0.42 -18.32 14.88
C SER A 319 0.42 -18.92 13.76
N ASP A 320 0.50 -20.26 13.76
CA ASP A 320 1.24 -21.04 12.75
C ASP A 320 0.32 -21.45 11.60
N TRP A 321 0.38 -20.70 10.51
CA TRP A 321 -0.43 -20.98 9.32
C TRP A 321 0.10 -22.16 8.47
N SER A 322 1.15 -22.86 8.90
CA SER A 322 1.55 -24.16 8.32
C SER A 322 0.83 -25.34 8.95
N ALA A 323 0.13 -25.11 10.06
CA ALA A 323 -0.64 -26.13 10.79
C ALA A 323 -2.11 -26.14 10.32
N SER A 324 -2.55 -27.17 9.60
CA SER A 324 -3.91 -27.27 9.04
C SER A 324 -5.00 -27.09 10.09
N ALA A 325 -4.86 -27.70 11.27
CA ALA A 325 -5.83 -27.58 12.35
C ALA A 325 -5.97 -26.16 12.90
N GLU A 326 -4.89 -25.37 12.89
CA GLU A 326 -4.92 -23.97 13.31
C GLU A 326 -5.58 -23.09 12.25
N VAL A 327 -5.31 -23.36 10.98
CA VAL A 327 -5.95 -22.69 9.85
C VAL A 327 -7.47 -22.94 9.85
N GLU A 328 -7.90 -24.17 10.00
CA GLU A 328 -9.35 -24.53 10.05
C GLU A 328 -10.05 -23.80 11.18
N ARG A 329 -9.51 -23.86 12.41
CA ARG A 329 -10.06 -23.14 13.58
C ARG A 329 -10.13 -21.63 13.34
N TRP A 330 -9.09 -21.03 12.77
CA TRP A 330 -9.07 -19.59 12.47
C TRP A 330 -10.12 -19.21 11.41
N ILE A 331 -10.29 -20.03 10.36
CA ILE A 331 -11.32 -19.79 9.33
C ILE A 331 -12.70 -19.73 9.96
N GLU A 332 -13.06 -20.70 10.81
CA GLU A 332 -14.35 -20.73 11.50
C GLU A 332 -14.56 -19.50 12.40
N GLU A 333 -13.53 -19.08 13.12
CA GLU A 333 -13.60 -17.91 14.00
C GLU A 333 -13.73 -16.60 13.19
N ASN A 334 -12.96 -16.46 12.12
CA ASN A 334 -13.00 -15.31 11.21
C ASN A 334 -14.37 -15.17 10.53
N GLU A 335 -15.00 -16.27 10.15
CA GLU A 335 -16.36 -16.25 9.61
C GLU A 335 -17.39 -15.81 10.66
N ARG A 336 -17.29 -16.31 11.89
CA ARG A 336 -18.15 -15.89 13.00
C ARG A 336 -18.00 -14.40 13.29
N GLU A 337 -16.80 -13.91 13.36
CA GLU A 337 -16.50 -12.48 13.60
C GLU A 337 -16.97 -11.59 12.45
N THR A 338 -16.82 -12.03 11.20
CA THR A 338 -17.31 -11.31 10.02
C THR A 338 -18.83 -11.18 10.07
N LYS A 339 -19.55 -12.26 10.40
CA LYS A 339 -21.01 -12.23 10.58
C LYS A 339 -21.43 -11.27 11.70
N ARG A 340 -20.70 -11.26 12.82
CA ARG A 340 -20.92 -10.35 13.94
C ARG A 340 -20.74 -8.88 13.54
N LYS A 341 -19.67 -8.57 12.81
CA LYS A 341 -19.38 -7.20 12.32
C LYS A 341 -20.48 -6.69 11.39
N ILE A 342 -20.94 -7.52 10.46
CA ILE A 342 -22.05 -7.18 9.54
C ILE A 342 -23.34 -6.83 10.32
N GLN A 343 -23.60 -7.49 11.45
CA GLN A 343 -24.78 -7.22 12.28
C GLN A 343 -24.65 -5.93 13.12
N VAL A 344 -23.42 -5.52 13.46
CA VAL A 344 -23.18 -4.36 14.34
C VAL A 344 -23.01 -3.06 13.53
N LEU A 345 -22.41 -3.11 12.35
CA LEU A 345 -22.14 -1.93 11.51
C LEU A 345 -23.37 -1.07 11.13
N PRO A 346 -24.60 -1.63 10.90
CA PRO A 346 -25.76 -0.82 10.58
C PRO A 346 -26.31 0.04 11.75
N ARG A 347 -25.82 -0.15 12.97
CA ARG A 347 -26.28 0.58 14.17
C ARG A 347 -25.44 1.79 14.53
N VAL A 348 -24.52 2.17 13.67
CA VAL A 348 -23.67 3.34 13.85
C VAL A 348 -24.38 4.55 13.28
N ASP A 349 -24.76 5.47 14.15
CA ASP A 349 -25.28 6.75 13.70
C ASP A 349 -24.17 7.60 13.05
N SER A 350 -24.56 8.53 12.20
CA SER A 350 -23.67 9.40 11.45
C SER A 350 -22.91 10.43 12.32
N SER A 351 -23.12 10.44 13.63
CA SER A 351 -22.61 11.48 14.55
C SER A 351 -21.37 11.10 15.33
N GLY A 352 -20.84 9.88 15.21
CA GLY A 352 -19.64 9.48 15.93
C GLY A 352 -19.06 8.15 15.48
N PHE A 353 -17.75 8.03 15.58
CA PHE A 353 -17.04 6.77 15.40
C PHE A 353 -17.28 5.88 16.63
N PRO A 354 -18.20 4.88 16.62
CA PRO A 354 -18.60 4.13 17.82
C PRO A 354 -17.46 3.34 18.45
N TRP A 355 -16.45 3.00 17.68
CA TRP A 355 -15.25 2.31 18.14
C TRP A 355 -14.33 3.20 19.01
N LEU A 356 -14.41 4.53 18.91
CA LEU A 356 -13.72 5.45 19.82
C LEU A 356 -14.36 5.48 21.23
N ARG A 357 -15.60 4.98 21.37
CA ARG A 357 -16.36 4.90 22.63
C ARG A 357 -16.43 3.49 23.20
N ALA A 358 -15.96 2.47 22.49
CA ALA A 358 -15.95 1.13 23.02
C ALA A 358 -14.91 1.01 24.12
N GLU A 359 -15.32 0.68 25.34
CA GLU A 359 -14.43 0.43 26.50
C GLU A 359 -13.42 -0.71 26.24
N ARG A 360 -13.55 -1.42 25.14
CA ARG A 360 -12.64 -2.43 24.60
C ARG A 360 -12.19 -2.11 23.18
N GLY A 361 -12.13 -0.84 22.83
CA GLY A 361 -11.51 -0.38 21.60
C GLY A 361 -10.02 -0.68 21.63
N PHE A 362 -9.47 -1.06 20.49
CA PHE A 362 -8.05 -1.27 20.29
C PHE A 362 -7.28 -0.03 20.77
N ALA A 363 -6.68 -0.09 21.96
CA ALA A 363 -5.81 0.95 22.47
C ALA A 363 -4.47 0.87 21.73
N TYR A 364 -4.41 1.40 20.52
CA TYR A 364 -3.13 1.64 19.84
C TYR A 364 -2.43 2.92 20.33
N LEU A 365 -3.00 3.62 21.31
CA LEU A 365 -2.38 4.80 21.92
C LEU A 365 -2.74 4.83 23.42
N LYS A 366 -1.92 4.25 24.25
CA LYS A 366 -1.60 4.73 25.59
C LYS A 366 -0.13 5.03 25.66
#